data_5a5b443004f930a3ac54814fd4ccf31e
#
_entry.id   5a5b443004f930a3ac54814fd4ccf31e
#
_cell.length_a   1.000
_cell.length_b   1.000
_cell.length_c   1.000
_cell.angle_alpha   90.00
_cell.angle_beta   90.00
_cell.angle_gamma   90.00
#
_symmetry.space_group_name_H-M   'P 1'
#
loop_
_entity.id
_entity.type
_entity.pdbx_description
1 polymer ?
#
loop_
_entity_poly.entity_id
_entity_poly.type
_entity_poly.pdbx_seq_one_letter_code
_entity_poly.pdbx_strand_id
1 'polypeptide(L)'
;MILEGFKFTNSLFLDNFTKFFIVVFPIYVIQFLVYLAFGSVPGNEFGTSSSSTNIAQQFLSNLLTLYSYALAILLIDDIFKEKSRSVSNYFYQALYFFPKIIGIGLITGILVVFGLLLFILPGLYISARLMFAPYIGLMENRPILDSVKKAYEITEGKGWKLIGYVIAVIFPIIIILITILTGFAVFLLPENINAY
;
A
#
# COMPACT_ATOMS: atom_id res chain seq x y z
N MET A 1 12.66 -20.16 6.83
CA MET A 1 11.30 -19.60 6.99
C MET A 1 11.13 -18.22 6.35
N ILE A 2 11.88 -17.15 6.72
CA ILE A 2 11.77 -15.83 6.06
C ILE A 2 12.20 -15.94 4.59
N LEU A 3 13.34 -16.54 4.32
CA LEU A 3 13.88 -16.71 2.95
C LEU A 3 12.97 -17.57 2.06
N GLU A 4 12.35 -18.58 2.61
CA GLU A 4 11.40 -19.45 1.90
C GLU A 4 10.11 -18.69 1.60
N GLY A 5 9.59 -17.92 2.57
CA GLY A 5 8.46 -17.03 2.35
C GLY A 5 8.74 -16.00 1.25
N PHE A 6 9.93 -15.39 1.25
CA PHE A 6 10.34 -14.46 0.21
C PHE A 6 10.44 -15.13 -1.18
N LYS A 7 11.06 -16.31 -1.26
CA LYS A 7 11.12 -17.08 -2.52
C LYS A 7 9.74 -17.44 -3.03
N PHE A 8 8.85 -17.89 -2.15
CA PHE A 8 7.48 -18.23 -2.50
C PHE A 8 6.70 -16.98 -3.01
N THR A 9 6.79 -15.86 -2.30
CA THR A 9 6.12 -14.62 -2.72
C THR A 9 6.66 -14.12 -4.06
N ASN A 10 7.98 -14.19 -4.27
CA ASN A 10 8.61 -13.77 -5.51
C ASN A 10 8.20 -14.66 -6.69
N SER A 11 8.21 -15.99 -6.53
CA SER A 11 7.73 -16.91 -7.58
C SER A 11 6.26 -16.66 -7.90
N LEU A 12 5.40 -16.55 -6.89
CA LEU A 12 3.98 -16.26 -7.06
C LEU A 12 3.74 -14.95 -7.83
N PHE A 13 4.51 -13.90 -7.53
CA PHE A 13 4.42 -12.63 -8.24
C PHE A 13 4.92 -12.75 -9.69
N LEU A 14 6.08 -13.37 -9.93
CA LEU A 14 6.65 -13.51 -11.26
C LEU A 14 5.77 -14.39 -12.16
N ASP A 15 5.27 -15.51 -11.65
CA ASP A 15 4.39 -16.42 -12.39
C ASP A 15 3.05 -15.78 -12.78
N ASN A 16 2.59 -14.79 -12.01
CA ASN A 16 1.34 -14.08 -12.25
C ASN A 16 1.53 -12.62 -12.63
N PHE A 17 2.75 -12.18 -12.97
CA PHE A 17 3.09 -10.79 -13.25
C PHE A 17 2.15 -10.13 -14.25
N THR A 18 1.85 -10.82 -15.35
CA THR A 18 0.94 -10.33 -16.40
C THR A 18 -0.46 -10.02 -15.85
N LYS A 19 -0.99 -10.87 -14.97
CA LYS A 19 -2.29 -10.64 -14.33
C LYS A 19 -2.25 -9.42 -13.41
N PHE A 20 -1.20 -9.30 -12.59
CA PHE A 20 -1.00 -8.12 -11.74
C PHE A 20 -0.90 -6.85 -12.57
N PHE A 21 -0.13 -6.88 -13.65
CA PHE A 21 0.05 -5.73 -14.52
C PHE A 21 -1.27 -5.29 -15.15
N ILE A 22 -2.02 -6.22 -15.75
CA ILE A 22 -3.28 -5.89 -16.44
C ILE A 22 -4.35 -5.37 -15.46
N VAL A 23 -4.42 -5.92 -14.25
CA VAL A 23 -5.47 -5.56 -13.28
C VAL A 23 -5.13 -4.32 -12.49
N VAL A 24 -3.88 -4.15 -12.07
CA VAL A 24 -3.49 -3.08 -11.14
C VAL A 24 -2.93 -1.86 -11.86
N PHE A 25 -2.18 -2.04 -12.94
CA PHE A 25 -1.53 -0.95 -13.68
C PHE A 25 -2.49 0.15 -14.17
N PRO A 26 -3.71 -0.14 -14.68
CA PRO A 26 -4.63 0.91 -15.13
C PRO A 26 -4.96 1.92 -14.04
N ILE A 27 -5.00 1.50 -12.76
CA ILE A 27 -5.26 2.41 -11.64
C ILE A 27 -4.09 3.38 -11.44
N TYR A 28 -2.86 2.91 -11.57
CA TYR A 28 -1.68 3.79 -11.50
C TYR A 28 -1.63 4.79 -12.66
N VAL A 29 -2.08 4.38 -13.86
CA VAL A 29 -2.23 5.32 -14.99
C VAL A 29 -3.26 6.39 -14.67
N ILE A 30 -4.43 6.01 -14.14
CA ILE A 30 -5.45 6.97 -13.70
C ILE A 30 -4.89 7.89 -12.61
N GLN A 31 -4.17 7.35 -11.65
CA GLN A 31 -3.55 8.12 -10.57
C GLN A 31 -2.52 9.14 -11.11
N PHE A 32 -1.73 8.73 -12.09
CA PHE A 32 -0.81 9.62 -12.80
C PHE A 32 -1.54 10.73 -13.56
N LEU A 33 -2.63 10.41 -14.26
CA LEU A 33 -3.47 11.40 -14.94
C LEU A 33 -4.12 12.39 -13.95
N VAL A 34 -4.57 11.92 -12.79
CA VAL A 34 -5.05 12.79 -11.70
C VAL A 34 -3.94 13.71 -11.21
N TYR A 35 -2.72 13.19 -11.06
CA TYR A 35 -1.57 14.01 -10.70
C TYR A 35 -1.29 15.10 -11.75
N LEU A 36 -1.34 14.76 -13.04
CA LEU A 36 -1.16 15.75 -14.11
C LEU A 36 -2.30 16.80 -14.18
N ALA A 37 -3.53 16.37 -13.90
CA ALA A 37 -4.70 17.28 -13.97
C ALA A 37 -4.79 18.25 -12.80
N PHE A 38 -4.38 17.83 -11.60
CA PHE A 38 -4.50 18.61 -10.37
C PHE A 38 -3.15 18.99 -9.76
N GLY A 39 -2.07 18.36 -10.22
CA GLY A 39 -0.72 18.66 -9.77
C GLY A 39 -0.33 20.05 -10.27
N SER A 40 0.10 20.91 -9.37
CA SER A 40 0.75 22.15 -9.75
C SER A 40 2.00 21.77 -10.51
N VAL A 41 2.08 22.08 -11.81
CA VAL A 41 3.35 22.12 -12.51
C VAL A 41 4.26 23.03 -11.69
N PRO A 42 5.46 22.64 -11.29
CA PRO A 42 6.37 23.52 -10.61
C PRO A 42 6.65 24.69 -11.57
N GLY A 43 5.89 25.76 -11.44
CA GLY A 43 6.19 27.04 -12.08
C GLY A 43 7.47 27.53 -11.44
N ASN A 44 8.40 28.07 -12.25
CA ASN A 44 9.70 28.60 -11.92
C ASN A 44 9.68 29.75 -10.90
N GLU A 45 9.09 29.53 -9.72
CA GLU A 45 9.15 30.50 -8.62
C GLU A 45 10.06 29.97 -7.52
N PHE A 46 11.34 30.23 -7.72
CA PHE A 46 12.36 30.21 -6.70
C PHE A 46 11.96 31.23 -5.63
N GLY A 47 11.27 30.77 -4.59
CA GLY A 47 11.09 31.63 -3.43
C GLY A 47 9.79 31.61 -2.65
N THR A 48 8.74 30.89 -3.05
CA THR A 48 7.54 30.78 -2.20
C THR A 48 7.16 29.33 -2.01
N SER A 49 7.49 28.80 -0.86
CA SER A 49 7.06 27.48 -0.36
C SER A 49 5.59 27.50 0.07
N SER A 50 4.69 27.74 -0.87
CA SER A 50 3.29 27.41 -0.71
C SER A 50 2.95 26.24 -1.65
N SER A 51 3.40 25.04 -1.29
CA SER A 51 2.78 23.82 -1.79
C SER A 51 1.37 23.74 -1.19
N SER A 52 0.42 24.47 -1.76
CA SER A 52 -0.99 24.19 -1.54
C SER A 52 -1.24 22.82 -2.16
N THR A 53 -0.95 21.78 -1.38
CA THR A 53 -1.34 20.42 -1.74
C THR A 53 -2.83 20.48 -1.99
N ASN A 54 -3.22 20.24 -3.24
CA ASN A 54 -4.62 20.28 -3.60
C ASN A 54 -5.32 19.15 -2.84
N ILE A 55 -6.08 19.51 -1.79
CA ILE A 55 -6.76 18.54 -0.90
C ILE A 55 -7.62 17.59 -1.72
N ALA A 56 -8.24 18.08 -2.80
CA ALA A 56 -9.05 17.25 -3.69
C ALA A 56 -8.20 16.20 -4.41
N GLN A 57 -7.02 16.58 -4.89
CA GLN A 57 -6.06 15.63 -5.51
C GLN A 57 -5.63 14.56 -4.52
N GLN A 58 -5.26 14.95 -3.30
CA GLN A 58 -4.83 14.03 -2.27
C GLN A 58 -5.95 13.05 -1.87
N PHE A 59 -7.16 13.57 -1.70
CA PHE A 59 -8.33 12.75 -1.40
C PHE A 59 -8.61 11.73 -2.51
N LEU A 60 -8.61 12.15 -3.78
CA LEU A 60 -8.85 11.29 -4.92
C LEU A 60 -7.75 10.23 -5.07
N SER A 61 -6.48 10.60 -4.89
CA SER A 61 -5.35 9.67 -4.92
C SER A 61 -5.44 8.63 -3.81
N ASN A 62 -5.85 9.01 -2.61
CA ASN A 62 -6.06 8.07 -1.51
C ASN A 62 -7.21 7.08 -1.81
N LEU A 63 -8.31 7.54 -2.40
CA LEU A 63 -9.40 6.66 -2.83
C LEU A 63 -8.95 5.66 -3.89
N LEU A 64 -8.18 6.10 -4.90
CA LEU A 64 -7.62 5.23 -5.93
C LEU A 64 -6.65 4.21 -5.34
N THR A 65 -5.84 4.61 -4.35
CA THR A 65 -4.95 3.70 -3.63
C THR A 65 -5.73 2.62 -2.87
N LEU A 66 -6.79 2.98 -2.14
CA LEU A 66 -7.65 2.01 -1.47
C LEU A 66 -8.34 1.06 -2.46
N TYR A 67 -8.73 1.58 -3.63
CA TYR A 67 -9.32 0.78 -4.69
C TYR A 67 -8.32 -0.21 -5.30
N SER A 68 -7.07 0.22 -5.55
CA SER A 68 -6.01 -0.66 -6.02
C SER A 68 -5.67 -1.76 -5.01
N TYR A 69 -5.75 -1.44 -3.72
CA TYR A 69 -5.58 -2.42 -2.65
C TYR A 69 -6.67 -3.50 -2.67
N ALA A 70 -7.95 -3.11 -2.93
CA ALA A 70 -9.04 -4.07 -3.11
C ALA A 70 -8.78 -5.02 -4.28
N LEU A 71 -8.35 -4.48 -5.43
CA LEU A 71 -8.00 -5.27 -6.61
C LEU A 71 -6.88 -6.27 -6.33
N ALA A 72 -5.83 -5.83 -5.62
CA ALA A 72 -4.72 -6.69 -5.27
C ALA A 72 -5.16 -7.85 -4.35
N ILE A 73 -6.02 -7.58 -3.36
CA ILE A 73 -6.57 -8.63 -2.48
C ILE A 73 -7.37 -9.66 -3.29
N LEU A 74 -8.27 -9.21 -4.16
CA LEU A 74 -9.09 -10.10 -5.00
C LEU A 74 -8.24 -10.95 -5.95
N LEU A 75 -7.19 -10.36 -6.51
CA LEU A 75 -6.27 -11.06 -7.40
C LEU A 75 -5.46 -12.12 -6.66
N ILE A 76 -4.94 -11.79 -5.47
CA ILE A 76 -4.21 -12.72 -4.62
C ILE A 76 -5.12 -13.90 -4.23
N ASP A 77 -6.38 -13.65 -3.84
CA ASP A 77 -7.33 -14.71 -3.50
C ASP A 77 -7.59 -15.67 -4.67
N ASP A 78 -7.73 -15.12 -5.88
CA ASP A 78 -7.93 -15.95 -7.06
C ASP A 78 -6.71 -16.79 -7.42
N ILE A 79 -5.50 -16.25 -7.23
CA ILE A 79 -4.27 -17.01 -7.44
C ILE A 79 -4.21 -18.19 -6.44
N PHE A 80 -4.53 -17.96 -5.17
CA PHE A 80 -4.53 -19.02 -4.16
C PHE A 80 -5.64 -20.05 -4.36
N LYS A 81 -6.77 -19.65 -4.91
CA LYS A 81 -7.92 -20.52 -5.15
C LYS A 81 -7.94 -21.10 -6.57
N GLU A 82 -6.90 -20.84 -7.36
CA GLU A 82 -6.78 -21.25 -8.78
C GLU A 82 -8.00 -20.84 -9.62
N LYS A 83 -8.63 -19.70 -9.25
CA LYS A 83 -9.78 -19.14 -9.97
C LYS A 83 -9.31 -18.19 -11.06
N SER A 84 -10.07 -18.14 -12.13
CA SER A 84 -9.86 -17.20 -13.23
C SER A 84 -11.09 -16.32 -13.36
N ARG A 85 -10.95 -15.04 -12.97
CA ARG A 85 -11.96 -14.00 -13.21
C ARG A 85 -11.60 -13.21 -14.45
N SER A 86 -12.62 -12.68 -15.14
CA SER A 86 -12.38 -11.69 -16.19
C SER A 86 -11.91 -10.37 -15.58
N VAL A 87 -11.15 -9.60 -16.34
CA VAL A 87 -10.60 -8.29 -15.87
C VAL A 87 -11.73 -7.36 -15.41
N SER A 88 -12.81 -7.26 -16.17
CA SER A 88 -13.98 -6.44 -15.81
C SER A 88 -14.60 -6.85 -14.48
N ASN A 89 -14.61 -8.14 -14.16
CA ASN A 89 -15.19 -8.64 -12.93
C ASN A 89 -14.37 -8.27 -11.69
N TYR A 90 -13.02 -8.16 -11.81
CA TYR A 90 -12.19 -7.60 -10.73
C TYR A 90 -12.58 -6.18 -10.39
N PHE A 91 -12.72 -5.32 -11.41
CA PHE A 91 -13.10 -3.92 -11.21
C PHE A 91 -14.49 -3.78 -10.58
N TYR A 92 -15.46 -4.54 -11.06
CA TYR A 92 -16.82 -4.52 -10.50
C TYR A 92 -16.85 -4.99 -9.05
N GLN A 93 -16.18 -6.09 -8.74
CA GLN A 93 -16.14 -6.62 -7.37
C GLN A 93 -15.35 -5.71 -6.42
N ALA A 94 -14.24 -5.13 -6.87
CA ALA A 94 -13.50 -4.16 -6.08
C ALA A 94 -14.36 -2.95 -5.72
N LEU A 95 -15.17 -2.46 -6.68
CA LEU A 95 -16.12 -1.36 -6.44
C LEU A 95 -17.20 -1.76 -5.44
N TYR A 96 -17.73 -2.98 -5.55
CA TYR A 96 -18.74 -3.51 -4.61
C TYR A 96 -18.19 -3.59 -3.17
N PHE A 97 -16.95 -4.03 -3.00
CA PHE A 97 -16.30 -4.13 -1.69
C PHE A 97 -15.70 -2.82 -1.18
N PHE A 98 -15.65 -1.79 -2.01
CA PHE A 98 -15.00 -0.51 -1.69
C PHE A 98 -15.51 0.15 -0.40
N PRO A 99 -16.84 0.28 -0.16
CA PRO A 99 -17.35 0.84 1.09
C PRO A 99 -16.92 0.03 2.33
N LYS A 100 -16.84 -1.28 2.19
CA LYS A 100 -16.39 -2.17 3.26
C LYS A 100 -14.92 -1.94 3.61
N ILE A 101 -14.06 -1.79 2.61
CA ILE A 101 -12.63 -1.49 2.82
C ILE A 101 -12.46 -0.15 3.52
N ILE A 102 -13.19 0.88 3.08
CA ILE A 102 -13.18 2.19 3.75
C ILE A 102 -13.57 2.04 5.22
N GLY A 103 -14.66 1.31 5.51
CA GLY A 103 -15.12 1.09 6.88
C GLY A 103 -14.10 0.35 7.75
N ILE A 104 -13.48 -0.71 7.21
CA ILE A 104 -12.41 -1.42 7.92
C ILE A 104 -11.21 -0.49 8.13
N GLY A 105 -10.80 0.27 7.11
CA GLY A 105 -9.70 1.21 7.18
C GLY A 105 -9.93 2.32 8.22
N LEU A 106 -11.14 2.85 8.32
CA LEU A 106 -11.50 3.84 9.34
C LEU A 106 -11.37 3.27 10.75
N ILE A 107 -11.94 2.10 11.01
CA ILE A 107 -11.87 1.49 12.34
C ILE A 107 -10.42 1.13 12.70
N THR A 108 -9.71 0.48 11.79
CA THR A 108 -8.29 0.13 12.02
C THR A 108 -7.44 1.38 12.20
N GLY A 109 -7.67 2.42 11.40
CA GLY A 109 -6.98 3.70 11.50
C GLY A 109 -7.20 4.37 12.86
N ILE A 110 -8.43 4.44 13.34
CA ILE A 110 -8.75 4.97 14.66
C ILE A 110 -8.01 4.20 15.75
N LEU A 111 -8.05 2.87 15.74
CA LEU A 111 -7.37 2.04 16.72
C LEU A 111 -5.84 2.24 16.70
N VAL A 112 -5.25 2.36 15.53
CA VAL A 112 -3.81 2.63 15.38
C VAL A 112 -3.46 4.02 15.89
N VAL A 113 -4.25 5.05 15.55
CA VAL A 113 -4.03 6.43 16.05
C VAL A 113 -4.10 6.48 17.57
N PHE A 114 -5.10 5.84 18.18
CA PHE A 114 -5.17 5.74 19.65
C PHE A 114 -3.93 5.02 20.23
N GLY A 115 -3.48 3.96 19.59
CA GLY A 115 -2.24 3.28 19.99
C GLY A 115 -1.01 4.19 19.90
N LEU A 116 -0.89 4.98 18.83
CA LEU A 116 0.21 5.93 18.63
C LEU A 116 0.17 7.10 19.61
N LEU A 117 -1.03 7.58 19.98
CA LEU A 117 -1.21 8.62 21.00
C LEU A 117 -0.75 8.16 22.38
N LEU A 118 -0.90 6.88 22.70
CA LEU A 118 -0.37 6.32 23.94
C LEU A 118 1.17 6.22 23.87
N PHE A 119 1.70 5.54 22.87
CA PHE A 119 3.12 5.45 22.53
C PHE A 119 3.29 4.87 21.11
N ILE A 120 4.43 5.15 20.48
CA ILE A 120 4.73 4.65 19.12
C ILE A 120 4.67 3.11 19.08
N LEU A 121 5.22 2.42 20.08
CA LEU A 121 5.28 0.96 20.11
C LEU A 121 3.90 0.28 20.16
N PRO A 122 2.94 0.68 21.01
CA PRO A 122 1.57 0.15 20.96
C PRO A 122 0.88 0.40 19.62
N GLY A 123 1.05 1.58 19.03
CA GLY A 123 0.47 1.89 17.71
C GLY A 123 0.99 0.98 16.61
N LEU A 124 2.30 0.75 16.54
CA LEU A 124 2.93 -0.20 15.62
C LEU A 124 2.43 -1.63 15.88
N TYR A 125 2.32 -2.03 17.14
CA TYR A 125 1.83 -3.34 17.51
C TYR A 125 0.40 -3.58 17.03
N ILE A 126 -0.50 -2.62 17.25
CA ILE A 126 -1.89 -2.67 16.80
C ILE A 126 -1.96 -2.70 15.27
N SER A 127 -1.20 -1.85 14.58
CA SER A 127 -1.17 -1.81 13.12
C SER A 127 -0.75 -3.15 12.50
N ALA A 128 0.28 -3.79 13.06
CA ALA A 128 0.74 -5.10 12.61
C ALA A 128 -0.30 -6.20 12.83
N ARG A 129 -1.07 -6.13 13.91
CA ARG A 129 -2.13 -7.11 14.19
C ARG A 129 -3.36 -6.92 13.30
N LEU A 130 -3.68 -5.69 12.93
CA LEU A 130 -4.86 -5.37 12.15
C LEU A 130 -4.62 -5.35 10.63
N MET A 131 -3.38 -5.56 10.17
CA MET A 131 -3.04 -5.52 8.74
C MET A 131 -3.83 -6.52 7.89
N PHE A 132 -4.30 -7.62 8.47
CA PHE A 132 -5.08 -8.64 7.76
C PHE A 132 -6.59 -8.36 7.75
N ALA A 133 -7.10 -7.35 8.46
CA ALA A 133 -8.52 -7.08 8.56
C ALA A 133 -9.21 -6.84 7.19
N PRO A 134 -8.64 -6.05 6.25
CA PRO A 134 -9.23 -5.88 4.93
C PRO A 134 -9.28 -7.19 4.14
N TYR A 135 -8.23 -8.02 4.23
CA TYR A 135 -8.19 -9.33 3.58
C TYR A 135 -9.33 -10.23 4.09
N ILE A 136 -9.48 -10.34 5.40
CA ILE A 136 -10.54 -11.15 6.03
C ILE A 136 -11.93 -10.61 5.64
N GLY A 137 -12.11 -9.29 5.63
CA GLY A 137 -13.37 -8.66 5.27
C GLY A 137 -13.81 -8.96 3.85
N LEU A 138 -12.88 -8.98 2.90
CA LEU A 138 -13.18 -9.27 1.50
C LEU A 138 -13.34 -10.77 1.24
N MET A 139 -12.38 -11.58 1.70
CA MET A 139 -12.29 -12.99 1.38
C MET A 139 -13.35 -13.83 2.09
N GLU A 140 -13.60 -13.54 3.36
CA GLU A 140 -14.61 -14.25 4.15
C GLU A 140 -15.97 -13.54 4.14
N ASN A 141 -16.08 -12.42 3.41
CA ASN A 141 -17.28 -11.57 3.35
C ASN A 141 -17.85 -11.22 4.73
N ARG A 142 -17.00 -11.02 5.75
CA ARG A 142 -17.42 -10.71 7.11
C ARG A 142 -17.83 -9.25 7.27
N PRO A 143 -18.71 -8.94 8.22
CA PRO A 143 -18.96 -7.58 8.68
C PRO A 143 -17.67 -6.86 9.08
N ILE A 144 -17.68 -5.52 9.03
CA ILE A 144 -16.50 -4.68 9.28
C ILE A 144 -15.87 -4.98 10.64
N LEU A 145 -16.68 -4.94 11.72
CA LEU A 145 -16.21 -5.17 13.08
C LEU A 145 -15.68 -6.60 13.29
N ASP A 146 -16.36 -7.59 12.74
CA ASP A 146 -15.95 -8.98 12.85
C ASP A 146 -14.64 -9.24 12.10
N SER A 147 -14.40 -8.54 11.00
CA SER A 147 -13.13 -8.61 10.26
C SER A 147 -11.97 -8.07 11.10
N VAL A 148 -12.16 -6.94 11.76
CA VAL A 148 -11.16 -6.34 12.66
C VAL A 148 -10.90 -7.24 13.86
N LYS A 149 -11.96 -7.73 14.50
CA LYS A 149 -11.87 -8.64 15.65
C LYS A 149 -11.12 -9.91 15.28
N LYS A 150 -11.49 -10.55 14.17
CA LYS A 150 -10.85 -11.77 13.71
C LYS A 150 -9.38 -11.55 13.34
N ALA A 151 -9.03 -10.44 12.70
CA ALA A 151 -7.64 -10.10 12.42
C ALA A 151 -6.82 -10.01 13.72
N TYR A 152 -7.39 -9.38 14.75
CA TYR A 152 -6.77 -9.29 16.04
C TYR A 152 -6.61 -10.66 16.72
N GLU A 153 -7.61 -11.53 16.63
CA GLU A 153 -7.58 -12.89 17.20
C GLU A 153 -6.51 -13.78 16.52
N ILE A 154 -6.48 -13.87 15.20
CA ILE A 154 -5.53 -14.74 14.47
C ILE A 154 -4.07 -14.31 14.61
N THR A 155 -3.85 -13.06 14.97
CA THR A 155 -2.52 -12.47 15.18
C THR A 155 -2.11 -12.44 16.65
N GLU A 156 -2.90 -13.05 17.54
CA GLU A 156 -2.60 -13.11 18.97
C GLU A 156 -1.24 -13.73 19.24
N GLY A 157 -0.45 -13.12 20.10
CA GLY A 157 0.91 -13.53 20.42
C GLY A 157 1.94 -13.36 19.30
N LYS A 158 1.54 -12.92 18.09
CA LYS A 158 2.42 -12.82 16.92
C LYS A 158 2.74 -11.38 16.51
N GLY A 159 2.19 -10.37 17.17
CA GLY A 159 2.33 -8.96 16.77
C GLY A 159 3.78 -8.53 16.58
N TRP A 160 4.68 -8.84 17.51
CA TRP A 160 6.10 -8.52 17.41
C TRP A 160 6.81 -9.25 16.28
N LYS A 161 6.43 -10.49 16.00
CA LYS A 161 6.96 -11.24 14.85
C LYS A 161 6.52 -10.62 13.54
N LEU A 162 5.27 -10.17 13.46
CA LEU A 162 4.74 -9.48 12.28
C LEU A 162 5.47 -8.16 12.03
N ILE A 163 5.72 -7.36 13.08
CA ILE A 163 6.55 -6.15 12.97
C ILE A 163 7.94 -6.50 12.43
N GLY A 164 8.56 -7.54 12.98
CA GLY A 164 9.87 -8.01 12.50
C GLY A 164 9.86 -8.40 11.01
N TYR A 165 8.83 -9.07 10.53
CA TYR A 165 8.68 -9.40 9.11
C TYR A 165 8.49 -8.16 8.24
N VAL A 166 7.65 -7.22 8.67
CA VAL A 166 7.42 -5.95 7.94
C VAL A 166 8.74 -5.18 7.82
N ILE A 167 9.48 -5.04 8.92
CA ILE A 167 10.79 -4.37 8.91
C ILE A 167 11.77 -5.12 7.99
N ALA A 168 11.85 -6.44 8.08
CA ALA A 168 12.75 -7.25 7.27
C ALA A 168 12.50 -7.12 5.76
N VAL A 169 11.26 -6.84 5.34
CA VAL A 169 10.90 -6.61 3.94
C VAL A 169 11.12 -5.15 3.54
N ILE A 170 10.68 -4.20 4.36
CA ILE A 170 10.72 -2.76 4.02
C ILE A 170 12.15 -2.22 4.07
N PHE A 171 12.96 -2.64 5.05
CA PHE A 171 14.30 -2.09 5.27
C PHE A 171 15.24 -2.25 4.05
N PRO A 172 15.36 -3.42 3.41
CA PRO A 172 16.15 -3.55 2.18
C PRO A 172 15.62 -2.68 1.03
N ILE A 173 14.30 -2.55 0.89
CA ILE A 173 13.68 -1.72 -0.14
C ILE A 173 14.06 -0.25 0.06
N ILE A 174 14.01 0.24 1.30
CA ILE A 174 14.41 1.62 1.63
C ILE A 174 15.90 1.84 1.31
N ILE A 175 16.78 0.90 1.65
CA ILE A 175 18.20 1.01 1.35
C ILE A 175 18.43 1.08 -0.16
N ILE A 176 17.80 0.21 -0.93
CA ILE A 176 17.91 0.21 -2.40
C ILE A 176 17.41 1.55 -2.97
N LEU A 177 16.27 2.03 -2.50
CA LEU A 177 15.68 3.30 -2.94
C LEU A 177 16.61 4.49 -2.64
N ILE A 178 17.14 4.57 -1.42
CA ILE A 178 18.12 5.60 -1.04
C ILE A 178 19.35 5.52 -1.93
N THR A 179 19.89 4.32 -2.17
CA THR A 179 21.07 4.12 -3.02
C THR A 179 20.82 4.60 -4.46
N ILE A 180 19.66 4.29 -5.03
CA ILE A 180 19.27 4.74 -6.37
C ILE A 180 19.12 6.27 -6.39
N LEU A 181 18.43 6.86 -5.41
CA LEU A 181 18.23 8.30 -5.34
C LEU A 181 19.52 9.06 -5.17
N THR A 182 20.42 8.59 -4.31
CA THR A 182 21.73 9.22 -4.11
C THR A 182 22.62 9.07 -5.35
N GLY A 183 22.64 7.90 -5.98
CA GLY A 183 23.35 7.68 -7.25
C GLY A 183 22.85 8.61 -8.36
N PHE A 184 21.53 8.76 -8.48
CA PHE A 184 20.91 9.66 -9.45
C PHE A 184 21.21 11.14 -9.13
N ALA A 185 21.15 11.53 -7.86
CA ALA A 185 21.51 12.90 -7.44
C ALA A 185 22.96 13.23 -7.76
N VAL A 186 23.89 12.32 -7.48
CA VAL A 186 25.34 12.50 -7.83
C VAL A 186 25.52 12.60 -9.34
N PHE A 187 24.80 11.80 -10.13
CA PHE A 187 24.87 11.84 -11.59
C PHE A 187 24.36 13.17 -12.18
N LEU A 188 23.35 13.80 -11.53
CA LEU A 188 22.79 15.08 -11.96
C LEU A 188 23.57 16.30 -11.47
N LEU A 189 24.45 16.17 -10.45
CA LEU A 189 25.30 17.27 -10.01
C LEU A 189 26.39 17.53 -11.04
N PRO A 190 26.50 18.75 -11.59
CA PRO A 190 27.59 19.08 -12.51
C PRO A 190 28.95 18.99 -11.79
N GLU A 191 29.98 18.47 -12.48
CA GLU A 191 31.35 18.25 -11.98
C GLU A 191 32.08 19.50 -11.42
N ASN A 192 31.44 20.66 -11.41
CA ASN A 192 32.07 21.95 -11.11
C ASN A 192 32.17 22.29 -9.62
N ILE A 193 31.89 21.36 -8.69
CA ILE A 193 32.01 21.67 -7.25
C ILE A 193 33.48 21.51 -6.73
N ASN A 194 34.39 20.96 -7.53
CA ASN A 194 35.80 20.73 -7.12
C ASN A 194 36.78 21.80 -7.63
N ALA A 195 36.33 22.99 -8.02
CA ALA A 195 37.18 24.04 -8.55
C ALA A 195 37.20 25.31 -7.67
N TYR A 196 37.36 25.17 -6.33
CA TYR A 196 37.79 26.27 -5.47
C TYR A 196 38.53 25.73 -4.24
#